data_f2fc57464f083607220a9d811c090c53
#
_entry.id   f2fc57464f083607220a9d811c090c53
#
_cell.length_a   1.000
_cell.length_b   1.000
_cell.length_c   1.000
_cell.angle_alpha   90.00
_cell.angle_beta   90.00
_cell.angle_gamma   90.00
#
_symmetry.space_group_name_H-M   'P 1'
#
loop_
_entity.id
_entity.type
_entity.pdbx_description
1 polymer ?
#
loop_
_entity_poly.entity_id
_entity_poly.type
_entity_poly.pdbx_seq_one_letter_code
_entity_poly.pdbx_strand_id
1 'polypeptide(L)'
;MTDQQPSGTAMKPATAAKKLGIYLPATPPEFQAGAVTHAELRELQANPPQWLQELRLNGPHPRPEVARKLGISITALKANGMDAPLTTEEIRGLLADQPEWLRTARTTLAQERGPVDGDEA
;
A
#
# COMPACT_ATOMS: atom_id res chain seq x y z
N MET A 1 -1.33 30.12 16.10
CA MET A 1 -1.27 29.64 15.90
C MET A 1 -1.04 28.78 16.02
N THR A 2 -0.94 28.99 16.03
CA THR A 2 -0.59 28.26 16.01
C THR A 2 -0.21 27.31 15.94
N ASP A 3 -0.19 27.40 16.05
CA ASP A 3 0.10 26.62 15.89
C ASP A 3 0.58 25.75 15.76
N GLN A 4 0.66 25.77 15.77
CA GLN A 4 0.98 25.17 15.52
C GLN A 4 1.48 24.31 15.39
N GLN A 5 1.57 24.34 15.36
CA GLN A 5 2.03 23.66 15.15
C GLN A 5 2.89 23.16 15.06
N PRO A 6 3.12 23.01 15.48
CA PRO A 6 4.16 22.59 15.18
C PRO A 6 4.60 21.90 14.30
N SER A 7 4.42 22.53 14.18
CA SER A 7 4.74 22.06 13.47
C SER A 7 4.72 21.26 12.50
N GLY A 8 4.46 21.62 11.65
CA GLY A 8 4.56 20.78 10.55
C GLY A 8 4.69 19.35 10.88
N THR A 9 4.46 19.04 12.06
CA THR A 9 4.61 17.68 12.51
C THR A 9 3.38 16.84 12.27
N ALA A 10 2.27 17.47 11.92
CA ALA A 10 1.04 16.74 11.65
C ALA A 10 0.86 16.56 10.14
N MET A 11 0.37 15.42 9.74
CA MET A 11 0.12 15.12 8.33
C MET A 11 -1.35 14.79 8.12
N LYS A 12 -1.80 14.88 6.89
CA LYS A 12 -3.16 14.50 6.56
C LYS A 12 -3.34 13.00 6.72
N PRO A 13 -4.56 12.55 7.03
CA PRO A 13 -4.80 11.10 7.15
C PRO A 13 -4.39 10.34 5.91
N ALA A 14 -4.60 10.91 4.73
CA ALA A 14 -4.20 10.25 3.48
C ALA A 14 -2.69 10.03 3.44
N THR A 15 -1.91 11.01 3.89
CA THR A 15 -0.47 10.87 3.93
C THR A 15 -0.04 9.79 4.92
N ALA A 16 -0.69 9.79 6.10
CA ALA A 16 -0.38 8.78 7.12
C ALA A 16 -0.74 7.38 6.63
N ALA A 17 -1.90 7.24 5.99
CA ALA A 17 -2.31 5.95 5.44
C ALA A 17 -1.32 5.44 4.41
N LYS A 18 -0.82 6.34 3.57
CA LYS A 18 0.16 5.97 2.56
C LYS A 18 1.46 5.47 3.21
N LYS A 19 1.90 6.15 4.26
CA LYS A 19 3.10 5.74 4.97
C LYS A 19 2.91 4.42 5.69
N LEU A 20 1.69 4.13 6.13
CA LEU A 20 1.38 2.88 6.79
C LEU A 20 1.09 1.75 5.79
N GLY A 21 0.91 2.08 4.52
CA GLY A 21 0.60 1.10 3.50
C GLY A 21 -0.81 0.55 3.59
N ILE A 22 -1.77 1.39 3.99
CA ILE A 22 -3.15 0.96 4.17
C ILE A 22 -4.08 1.82 3.33
N TYR A 23 -5.29 1.31 3.13
CA TYR A 23 -6.32 1.97 2.32
C TYR A 23 -7.15 2.86 3.23
N LEU A 24 -7.06 4.18 3.04
CA LEU A 24 -7.69 5.15 3.92
C LEU A 24 -9.18 4.94 4.14
N PRO A 25 -9.99 4.74 3.09
CA PRO A 25 -11.42 4.57 3.32
C PRO A 25 -11.81 3.38 4.18
N ALA A 26 -10.91 2.43 4.38
CA ALA A 26 -11.18 1.28 5.23
C ALA A 26 -10.76 1.50 6.68
N THR A 27 -10.19 2.67 6.99
CA THR A 27 -9.77 2.98 8.36
C THR A 27 -10.96 3.45 9.18
N PRO A 28 -10.82 3.45 10.52
CA PRO A 28 -11.90 3.98 11.37
C PRO A 28 -12.16 5.47 11.10
N PRO A 29 -13.38 5.94 11.32
CA PRO A 29 -13.70 7.36 11.08
C PRO A 29 -12.81 8.32 11.84
N GLU A 30 -12.43 7.99 13.05
CA GLU A 30 -11.58 8.88 13.84
C GLU A 30 -10.20 9.04 13.23
N PHE A 31 -9.70 8.02 12.55
CA PHE A 31 -8.41 8.14 11.85
C PHE A 31 -8.56 9.08 10.65
N GLN A 32 -9.69 9.02 9.97
CA GLN A 32 -9.92 9.85 8.79
C GLN A 32 -10.22 11.31 9.13
N ALA A 33 -10.66 11.56 10.35
CA ALA A 33 -11.20 12.84 10.72
C ALA A 33 -10.16 13.90 11.05
N GLY A 34 -8.94 13.53 11.37
CA GLY A 34 -7.97 14.49 11.84
C GLY A 34 -6.56 14.23 11.37
N ALA A 35 -5.70 15.20 11.62
CA ALA A 35 -4.31 15.09 11.28
C ALA A 35 -3.61 14.08 12.18
N VAL A 36 -2.56 13.46 11.64
CA VAL A 36 -1.77 12.47 12.35
C VAL A 36 -0.37 13.05 12.57
N THR A 37 0.07 13.11 13.81
CA THR A 37 1.40 13.62 14.09
C THR A 37 2.45 12.53 13.81
N HIS A 38 3.71 12.96 13.70
CA HIS A 38 4.80 12.00 13.54
C HIS A 38 4.88 11.04 14.72
N ALA A 39 4.61 11.53 15.92
CA ALA A 39 4.62 10.68 17.10
C ALA A 39 3.51 9.64 17.04
N GLU A 40 2.32 10.07 16.61
CA GLU A 40 1.21 9.14 16.44
C GLU A 40 1.50 8.11 15.37
N LEU A 41 2.12 8.53 14.28
CA LEU A 41 2.48 7.61 13.22
C LEU A 41 3.48 6.56 13.71
N ARG A 42 4.49 7.01 14.47
CA ARG A 42 5.47 6.09 15.03
C ARG A 42 4.82 5.09 15.98
N GLU A 43 3.87 5.59 16.79
CA GLU A 43 3.16 4.70 17.70
C GLU A 43 2.34 3.66 16.94
N LEU A 44 1.68 4.08 15.87
CA LEU A 44 0.92 3.15 15.04
C LEU A 44 1.82 2.08 14.43
N GLN A 45 3.04 2.47 14.07
CA GLN A 45 3.98 1.52 13.48
C GLN A 45 4.59 0.58 14.54
N ALA A 46 4.85 1.11 15.73
CA ALA A 46 5.48 0.32 16.78
C ALA A 46 4.50 -0.58 17.50
N ASN A 47 3.29 -0.09 17.74
CA ASN A 47 2.26 -0.83 18.44
C ASN A 47 0.94 -0.73 17.69
N PRO A 48 0.83 -1.41 16.55
CA PRO A 48 -0.36 -1.24 15.72
C PRO A 48 -1.61 -1.74 16.46
N PRO A 49 -2.66 -0.91 16.45
CA PRO A 49 -3.94 -1.35 17.01
C PRO A 49 -4.54 -2.47 16.17
N GLN A 50 -5.53 -3.12 16.72
CA GLN A 50 -6.12 -4.28 16.06
C GLN A 50 -6.62 -3.95 14.65
N TRP A 51 -7.29 -2.80 14.48
CA TRP A 51 -7.81 -2.43 13.16
C TRP A 51 -6.69 -2.28 12.13
N LEU A 52 -5.52 -1.79 12.55
CA LEU A 52 -4.39 -1.63 11.65
C LEU A 52 -3.78 -2.98 11.30
N GLN A 53 -3.67 -3.85 12.28
CA GLN A 53 -3.17 -5.19 12.03
C GLN A 53 -4.06 -5.93 11.05
N GLU A 54 -5.37 -5.80 11.20
CA GLU A 54 -6.32 -6.45 10.32
C GLU A 54 -6.26 -5.89 8.90
N LEU A 55 -6.13 -4.57 8.78
CA LEU A 55 -5.99 -3.97 7.46
C LEU A 55 -4.72 -4.43 6.75
N ARG A 56 -3.62 -4.54 7.48
CA ARG A 56 -2.38 -4.99 6.89
C ARG A 56 -2.41 -6.47 6.52
N LEU A 57 -3.13 -7.25 7.32
CA LEU A 57 -3.21 -8.69 7.08
C LEU A 57 -4.20 -9.04 5.99
N ASN A 58 -5.38 -8.45 6.06
CA ASN A 58 -6.49 -8.85 5.19
C ASN A 58 -6.85 -7.83 4.12
N GLY A 59 -6.51 -6.57 4.33
CA GLY A 59 -6.88 -5.52 3.39
C GLY A 59 -8.29 -5.02 3.64
N PRO A 60 -8.86 -4.30 2.68
CA PRO A 60 -8.35 -4.08 1.33
C PRO A 60 -7.08 -3.24 1.32
N HIS A 61 -6.18 -3.57 0.41
CA HIS A 61 -4.90 -2.90 0.30
C HIS A 61 -4.97 -1.81 -0.76
N PRO A 62 -4.25 -0.68 -0.55
CA PRO A 62 -4.24 0.37 -1.56
C PRO A 62 -3.44 -0.07 -2.79
N ARG A 63 -3.66 0.66 -3.88
CA ARG A 63 -3.06 0.34 -5.17
C ARG A 63 -1.57 0.05 -5.12
N PRO A 64 -0.74 0.88 -4.48
CA PRO A 64 0.70 0.58 -4.44
C PRO A 64 1.01 -0.74 -3.74
N GLU A 65 0.27 -1.08 -2.70
CA GLU A 65 0.46 -2.34 -2.01
C GLU A 65 0.00 -3.52 -2.85
N VAL A 66 -1.12 -3.35 -3.56
CA VAL A 66 -1.60 -4.39 -4.46
C VAL A 66 -0.56 -4.68 -5.53
N ALA A 67 -0.04 -3.62 -6.16
CA ALA A 67 0.97 -3.80 -7.21
C ALA A 67 2.20 -4.51 -6.67
N ARG A 68 2.68 -4.09 -5.51
CA ARG A 68 3.85 -4.70 -4.91
C ARG A 68 3.63 -6.18 -4.60
N LYS A 69 2.46 -6.51 -4.04
CA LYS A 69 2.15 -7.88 -3.69
C LYS A 69 1.97 -8.77 -4.90
N LEU A 70 1.47 -8.20 -6.00
CA LEU A 70 1.33 -8.94 -7.24
C LEU A 70 2.63 -9.01 -8.05
N GLY A 71 3.60 -8.18 -7.69
CA GLY A 71 4.88 -8.17 -8.39
C GLY A 71 4.80 -7.48 -9.74
N ILE A 72 3.99 -6.43 -9.84
CA ILE A 72 3.83 -5.66 -11.07
C ILE A 72 3.93 -4.17 -10.77
N SER A 73 4.05 -3.37 -11.83
CA SER A 73 4.07 -1.93 -11.66
C SER A 73 2.66 -1.39 -11.48
N ILE A 74 2.56 -0.20 -10.90
CA ILE A 74 1.27 0.48 -10.78
C ILE A 74 0.70 0.77 -12.16
N THR A 75 1.57 1.11 -13.11
CA THR A 75 1.16 1.35 -14.49
C THR A 75 0.48 0.12 -15.08
N ALA A 76 1.06 -1.06 -14.87
CA ALA A 76 0.48 -2.29 -15.37
C ALA A 76 -0.85 -2.59 -14.69
N LEU A 77 -0.93 -2.30 -13.39
CA LEU A 77 -2.16 -2.51 -12.65
C LEU A 77 -3.29 -1.68 -13.25
N LYS A 78 -3.02 -0.40 -13.52
CA LYS A 78 -4.01 0.49 -14.10
C LYS A 78 -4.37 0.08 -15.53
N ALA A 79 -3.36 -0.31 -16.31
CA ALA A 79 -3.58 -0.68 -17.70
C ALA A 79 -4.50 -1.90 -17.83
N ASN A 80 -4.54 -2.73 -16.81
CA ASN A 80 -5.38 -3.92 -16.83
C ASN A 80 -6.67 -3.77 -16.05
N GLY A 81 -7.00 -2.52 -15.70
CA GLY A 81 -8.26 -2.24 -15.03
C GLY A 81 -8.34 -2.74 -13.60
N MET A 82 -7.19 -2.95 -12.98
CA MET A 82 -7.13 -3.54 -11.64
C MET A 82 -6.69 -2.52 -10.59
N ASP A 83 -6.93 -1.24 -10.83
CA ASP A 83 -6.44 -0.22 -9.90
C ASP A 83 -7.40 0.04 -8.74
N ALA A 84 -8.23 -0.93 -8.42
CA ALA A 84 -9.08 -0.90 -7.24
C ALA A 84 -8.37 -1.57 -6.07
N PRO A 85 -8.76 -1.24 -4.83
CA PRO A 85 -8.19 -1.94 -3.68
C PRO A 85 -8.58 -3.41 -3.70
N LEU A 86 -7.66 -4.26 -3.30
CA LEU A 86 -7.90 -5.70 -3.24
C LEU A 86 -7.56 -6.23 -1.85
N THR A 87 -8.29 -7.24 -1.44
CA THR A 87 -8.00 -7.91 -0.18
C THR A 87 -6.86 -8.92 -0.37
N THR A 88 -6.29 -9.35 0.73
CA THR A 88 -5.24 -10.37 0.70
C THR A 88 -5.74 -11.63 0.02
N GLU A 89 -6.98 -12.01 0.29
CA GLU A 89 -7.55 -13.20 -0.30
C GLU A 89 -7.68 -13.07 -1.82
N GLU A 90 -8.11 -11.90 -2.29
CA GLU A 90 -8.19 -11.65 -3.72
C GLU A 90 -6.83 -11.68 -4.39
N ILE A 91 -5.83 -11.12 -3.71
CA ILE A 91 -4.46 -11.14 -4.23
C ILE A 91 -3.93 -12.56 -4.29
N ARG A 92 -4.18 -13.35 -3.24
CA ARG A 92 -3.77 -14.75 -3.23
C ARG A 92 -4.40 -15.54 -4.38
N GLY A 93 -5.68 -15.29 -4.63
CA GLY A 93 -6.36 -15.95 -5.73
C GLY A 93 -5.72 -15.65 -7.06
N LEU A 94 -5.36 -14.38 -7.28
CA LEU A 94 -4.68 -13.99 -8.50
C LEU A 94 -3.31 -14.64 -8.63
N LEU A 95 -2.58 -14.76 -7.54
CA LEU A 95 -1.26 -15.38 -7.58
C LEU A 95 -1.32 -16.88 -7.74
N ALA A 96 -2.36 -17.50 -7.17
CA ALA A 96 -2.51 -18.96 -7.26
C ALA A 96 -2.88 -19.40 -8.67
N ASP A 97 -3.64 -18.59 -9.39
CA ASP A 97 -4.09 -18.91 -10.74
C ASP A 97 -3.93 -17.66 -11.58
N GLN A 98 -2.69 -17.38 -11.97
CA GLN A 98 -2.34 -16.11 -12.60
C GLN A 98 -2.93 -16.01 -14.01
N PRO A 99 -3.76 -14.98 -14.24
CA PRO A 99 -4.20 -14.71 -15.60
C PRO A 99 -3.02 -14.27 -16.46
N GLU A 100 -3.21 -14.35 -17.75
CA GLU A 100 -2.11 -14.05 -18.67
C GLU A 100 -1.58 -12.64 -18.48
N TRP A 101 -2.49 -11.66 -18.28
CA TRP A 101 -2.04 -10.29 -18.12
C TRP A 101 -1.12 -10.13 -16.90
N LEU A 102 -1.39 -10.89 -15.85
CA LEU A 102 -0.58 -10.80 -14.63
C LEU A 102 0.79 -11.41 -14.86
N ARG A 103 0.84 -12.56 -15.51
CA ARG A 103 2.12 -13.19 -15.82
C ARG A 103 2.97 -12.30 -16.70
N THR A 104 2.35 -11.68 -17.71
CA THR A 104 3.04 -10.77 -18.60
C THR A 104 3.56 -9.55 -17.83
N ALA A 105 2.72 -8.96 -16.98
CA ALA A 105 3.12 -7.78 -16.22
C ALA A 105 4.28 -8.08 -15.26
N ARG A 106 4.26 -9.26 -14.64
CA ARG A 106 5.35 -9.65 -13.74
C ARG A 106 6.65 -9.86 -14.50
N THR A 107 6.57 -10.47 -15.66
CA THR A 107 7.73 -10.66 -16.51
C THR A 107 8.30 -9.33 -16.96
N THR A 108 7.43 -8.41 -17.37
CA THR A 108 7.86 -7.09 -17.81
C THR A 108 8.61 -6.35 -16.70
N LEU A 109 8.06 -6.37 -15.50
CA LEU A 109 8.71 -5.69 -14.38
C LEU A 109 10.06 -6.33 -14.06
N ALA A 110 10.12 -7.64 -14.06
CA ALA A 110 11.37 -8.34 -13.81
C ALA A 110 12.41 -8.00 -14.86
N GLN A 111 12.01 -7.89 -16.11
CA GLN A 111 12.92 -7.53 -17.17
C GLN A 111 13.44 -6.10 -17.03
N GLU A 112 12.58 -5.19 -16.58
CA GLU A 112 12.98 -3.81 -16.38
C GLU A 112 14.00 -3.65 -15.27
N ARG A 113 13.92 -4.48 -14.25
CA ARG A 113 14.86 -4.42 -13.16
C ARG A 113 15.99 -5.40 -13.34
N GLY A 114 15.65 -6.52 -13.94
CA GLY A 114 16.35 -7.75 -13.78
C GLY A 114 17.78 -7.79 -14.17
N PRO A 115 18.19 -7.36 -15.36
CA PRO A 115 19.57 -7.62 -15.74
C PRO A 115 20.55 -7.00 -14.77
N VAL A 116 20.16 -5.93 -14.17
CA VAL A 116 21.02 -5.26 -13.22
C VAL A 116 21.38 -6.17 -12.09
N ASP A 117 20.42 -6.93 -11.69
CA ASP A 117 20.63 -7.83 -10.62
C ASP A 117 21.58 -8.86 -10.98
N GLY A 118 21.36 -9.31 -12.08
CA GLY A 118 22.13 -10.35 -12.46
C GLY A 118 23.49 -10.01 -12.64
N ASP A 119 23.57 -9.26 -12.94
CA ASP A 119 24.68 -9.23 -13.23
C ASP A 119 25.61 -8.91 -12.47
N GLU A 120 25.29 -8.51 -12.19
CA GLU A 120 26.02 -8.36 -11.64
C GLU A 120 26.72 -9.18 -11.47
N ALA A 121 26.61 -9.36 -11.73
CA ALA A 121 27.18 -10.24 -11.39
C ALA A 121 28.06 -10.65 -11.69
#